data_8970a8e93473fbd0c011523e010c0cd6
#
_entry.id   8970a8e93473fbd0c011523e010c0cd6
#
_cell.length_a   1.000
_cell.length_b   1.000
_cell.length_c   1.000
_cell.angle_alpha   90.00
_cell.angle_beta   90.00
_cell.angle_gamma   90.00
#
_symmetry.space_group_name_H-M   'P 1'
#
loop_
_entity.id
_entity.type
_entity.pdbx_description
1 polymer ?
#
loop_
_entity_poly.entity_id
_entity_poly.type
_entity_poly.pdbx_seq_one_letter_code
_entity_poly.pdbx_strand_id
1 'polypeptide(L)'
;MGKVAAKMKVMPASPEIDLDELQEKLEASLPEGAQINGFERDNVAFGLVALLPTVLVADGAGGTEVVEEAFSGVDDVESVAVENVGRV
;
A
#
# COMPACT_ATOMS: atom_id res chain seq x y z
N MET A 1 18.43 13.51 0.73
CA MET A 1 17.36 14.05 1.55
C MET A 1 16.04 14.26 0.87
N GLY A 2 15.70 13.54 -0.09
CA GLY A 2 14.40 13.59 -0.68
C GLY A 2 13.52 12.48 -0.14
N LYS A 3 12.24 12.59 -0.45
CA LYS A 3 11.30 11.53 -0.21
C LYS A 3 10.71 11.10 -1.54
N VAL A 4 10.32 9.85 -1.61
CA VAL A 4 9.64 9.31 -2.77
C VAL A 4 8.22 9.00 -2.37
N ALA A 5 7.27 9.44 -3.18
CA ALA A 5 5.87 9.10 -3.00
C ALA A 5 5.52 8.00 -3.98
N ALA A 6 5.06 6.88 -3.45
CA ALA A 6 4.69 5.73 -4.27
C ALA A 6 3.20 5.45 -4.06
N LYS A 7 2.45 5.46 -5.15
CA LYS A 7 1.05 5.07 -5.11
C LYS A 7 0.99 3.59 -5.43
N MET A 8 0.48 2.82 -4.50
CA MET A 8 0.41 1.37 -4.66
C MET A 8 -1.03 0.93 -4.78
N LYS A 9 -1.22 -0.23 -5.38
CA LYS A 9 -2.53 -0.84 -5.50
C LYS A 9 -2.51 -2.14 -4.71
N VAL A 10 -3.30 -2.18 -3.65
CA VAL A 10 -3.40 -3.35 -2.79
C VAL A 10 -4.74 -4.01 -3.04
N MET A 11 -4.71 -5.24 -3.51
CA MET A 11 -5.92 -6.01 -3.74
C MET A 11 -6.24 -6.84 -2.51
N PRO A 12 -7.46 -6.73 -1.96
CA PRO A 12 -7.85 -7.62 -0.88
C PRO A 12 -8.05 -9.04 -1.39
N ALA A 13 -7.91 -10.00 -0.50
CA ALA A 13 -8.05 -11.42 -0.87
C ALA A 13 -9.49 -11.81 -1.15
N SER A 14 -10.44 -11.03 -0.69
CA SER A 14 -11.86 -11.33 -0.85
C SER A 14 -12.68 -10.05 -0.78
N PRO A 15 -13.84 -9.97 -1.47
CA PRO A 15 -14.69 -8.78 -1.37
C PRO A 15 -15.32 -8.57 0.00
N GLU A 16 -15.27 -9.57 0.86
CA GLU A 16 -15.84 -9.50 2.19
C GLU A 16 -14.91 -8.87 3.23
N ILE A 17 -13.64 -8.66 2.88
CA ILE A 17 -12.68 -8.08 3.79
C ILE A 17 -13.05 -6.64 4.12
N ASP A 18 -13.01 -6.31 5.41
CA ASP A 18 -13.25 -4.95 5.87
C ASP A 18 -12.05 -4.08 5.50
N LEU A 19 -12.27 -3.11 4.61
CA LEU A 19 -11.20 -2.26 4.12
C LEU A 19 -10.64 -1.34 5.20
N ASP A 20 -11.47 -0.93 6.16
CA ASP A 20 -10.97 -0.11 7.25
C ASP A 20 -9.97 -0.90 8.11
N GLU A 21 -10.29 -2.16 8.38
CA GLU A 21 -9.36 -3.02 9.11
C GLU A 21 -8.10 -3.29 8.29
N LEU A 22 -8.26 -3.49 6.98
CA LEU A 22 -7.11 -3.70 6.11
C LEU A 22 -6.19 -2.49 6.10
N GLN A 23 -6.75 -1.28 6.07
CA GLN A 23 -5.95 -0.06 6.15
C GLN A 23 -5.13 -0.04 7.43
N GLU A 24 -5.72 -0.39 8.56
CA GLU A 24 -5.01 -0.43 9.82
C GLU A 24 -3.87 -1.46 9.79
N LYS A 25 -4.13 -2.62 9.20
CA LYS A 25 -3.10 -3.65 9.09
C LYS A 25 -1.94 -3.20 8.21
N LEU A 26 -2.24 -2.52 7.12
CA LEU A 26 -1.20 -1.99 6.24
C LEU A 26 -0.36 -0.94 6.96
N GLU A 27 -1.00 -0.04 7.70
CA GLU A 27 -0.26 0.95 8.48
C GLU A 27 0.62 0.28 9.52
N ALA A 28 0.11 -0.74 10.18
CA ALA A 28 0.88 -1.46 11.20
C ALA A 28 2.04 -2.25 10.61
N SER A 29 1.98 -2.60 9.34
CA SER A 29 3.03 -3.38 8.70
C SER A 29 4.15 -2.52 8.12
N LEU A 30 3.99 -1.21 8.09
CA LEU A 30 4.96 -0.32 7.48
C LEU A 30 6.34 -0.45 8.14
N PRO A 31 7.40 -0.52 7.31
CA PRO A 31 8.76 -0.51 7.86
C PRO A 31 9.11 0.86 8.41
N GLU A 32 10.14 0.89 9.22
CA GLU A 32 10.66 2.14 9.76
C GLU A 32 11.10 3.05 8.60
N GLY A 33 10.75 4.31 8.68
CA GLY A 33 11.09 5.28 7.65
C GLY A 33 10.04 5.44 6.56
N ALA A 34 8.99 4.63 6.60
CA ALA A 34 7.90 4.76 5.64
C ALA A 34 6.64 5.25 6.35
N GLN A 35 5.82 6.01 5.64
CA GLN A 35 4.53 6.44 6.18
C GLN A 35 3.51 6.49 5.06
N ILE A 36 2.24 6.34 5.43
CA ILE A 36 1.14 6.43 4.49
C ILE A 36 0.55 7.83 4.59
N ASN A 37 0.38 8.48 3.44
CA ASN A 37 -0.16 9.83 3.36
C ASN A 37 -1.61 9.85 2.88
N GLY A 38 -2.28 8.75 2.94
CA GLY A 38 -3.69 8.65 2.59
C GLY A 38 -3.98 7.39 1.81
N PHE A 39 -5.26 7.06 1.75
CA PHE A 39 -5.76 5.91 1.00
C PHE A 39 -6.84 6.38 0.05
N GLU A 40 -6.84 5.82 -1.14
CA GLU A 40 -7.95 5.93 -2.07
C GLU A 40 -8.51 4.54 -2.30
N ARG A 41 -9.69 4.46 -2.87
CA ARG A 41 -10.33 3.18 -3.18
C ARG A 41 -10.71 3.17 -4.66
N ASP A 42 -10.56 2.01 -5.27
CA ASP A 42 -10.87 1.85 -6.69
C ASP A 42 -11.68 0.56 -6.88
N ASN A 43 -12.84 0.68 -7.48
CA ASN A 43 -13.66 -0.49 -7.79
C ASN A 43 -13.02 -1.22 -8.97
N VAL A 44 -12.67 -2.48 -8.77
CA VAL A 44 -11.98 -3.25 -9.78
C VAL A 44 -12.97 -4.09 -10.57
N ALA A 45 -13.49 -5.15 -9.97
CA ALA A 45 -14.43 -6.05 -10.62
C ALA A 45 -15.02 -7.00 -9.59
N PHE A 46 -16.20 -7.52 -9.87
CA PHE A 46 -16.82 -8.56 -9.04
C PHE A 46 -16.96 -8.18 -7.56
N GLY A 47 -17.21 -6.90 -7.30
CA GLY A 47 -17.34 -6.42 -5.93
C GLY A 47 -16.03 -6.19 -5.19
N LEU A 48 -14.90 -6.43 -5.85
CA LEU A 48 -13.60 -6.16 -5.25
C LEU A 48 -13.26 -4.67 -5.34
N VAL A 49 -12.78 -4.13 -4.24
CA VAL A 49 -12.32 -2.74 -4.17
C VAL A 49 -10.85 -2.75 -3.77
N ALA A 50 -10.00 -2.18 -4.60
CA ALA A 50 -8.59 -2.06 -4.29
C ALA A 50 -8.35 -0.85 -3.40
N LEU A 51 -7.38 -0.97 -2.50
CA LEU A 51 -6.90 0.18 -1.73
C LEU A 51 -5.70 0.77 -2.45
N LEU A 52 -5.65 2.09 -2.51
CA LEU A 52 -4.56 2.80 -3.16
C LEU A 52 -3.86 3.70 -2.15
N PRO A 53 -2.98 3.14 -1.31
CA PRO A 53 -2.22 3.96 -0.38
C PRO A 53 -1.14 4.75 -1.10
N THR A 54 -0.95 6.00 -0.68
CA THR A 54 0.20 6.79 -1.09
C THR A 54 1.23 6.68 0.02
N VAL A 55 2.35 6.07 -0.27
CA VAL A 55 3.38 5.80 0.71
C VAL A 55 4.55 6.73 0.49
N LEU A 56 5.02 7.35 1.56
CA LEU A 56 6.20 8.19 1.52
C LEU A 56 7.37 7.41 2.12
N VAL A 57 8.45 7.31 1.37
CA VAL A 57 9.66 6.61 1.82
C VAL A 57 10.87 7.49 1.56
N ALA A 58 11.94 7.24 2.31
CA ALA A 58 13.19 7.95 2.09
C ALA A 58 13.79 7.55 0.75
N ASP A 59 14.29 8.54 0.01
CA ASP A 59 14.93 8.31 -1.27
C ASP A 59 16.23 7.49 -1.09
N GLY A 60 16.44 6.55 -1.98
CA GLY A 60 17.70 5.82 -2.04
C GLY A 60 17.83 4.59 -1.16
N ALA A 61 16.82 4.27 -0.38
CA ALA A 61 16.90 3.15 0.55
C ALA A 61 16.13 1.91 0.09
N GLY A 62 15.80 1.81 -1.20
CA GLY A 62 15.02 0.69 -1.71
C GLY A 62 13.63 0.61 -1.08
N GLY A 63 13.13 1.74 -0.62
CA GLY A 63 11.97 1.78 0.26
C GLY A 63 10.69 1.23 -0.33
N THR A 64 10.45 1.39 -1.63
CA THR A 64 9.21 0.88 -2.23
C THR A 64 9.16 -0.64 -2.21
N GLU A 65 10.28 -1.30 -2.45
CA GLU A 65 10.32 -2.76 -2.41
C GLU A 65 10.06 -3.29 -1.01
N VAL A 66 10.63 -2.65 -0.01
CA VAL A 66 10.43 -3.04 1.38
C VAL A 66 8.97 -2.89 1.77
N VAL A 67 8.32 -1.80 1.33
CA VAL A 67 6.91 -1.58 1.60
C VAL A 67 6.05 -2.62 0.88
N GLU A 68 6.38 -2.94 -0.38
CA GLU A 68 5.64 -3.98 -1.11
C GLU A 68 5.71 -5.31 -0.37
N GLU A 69 6.88 -5.69 0.12
CA GLU A 69 7.05 -6.92 0.87
C GLU A 69 6.25 -6.89 2.17
N ALA A 70 6.28 -5.76 2.86
CA ALA A 70 5.52 -5.61 4.10
C ALA A 70 4.03 -5.78 3.86
N PHE A 71 3.50 -5.13 2.82
CA PHE A 71 2.09 -5.20 2.51
C PHE A 71 1.69 -6.60 2.04
N SER A 72 2.52 -7.25 1.24
CA SER A 72 2.20 -8.59 0.74
C SER A 72 2.25 -9.64 1.85
N GLY A 73 2.89 -9.34 2.95
CA GLY A 73 2.87 -10.20 4.13
C GLY A 73 1.62 -10.12 4.98
N VAL A 74 0.71 -9.19 4.69
CA VAL A 74 -0.54 -9.07 5.41
C VAL A 74 -1.51 -10.13 4.90
N ASP A 75 -2.11 -10.89 5.82
CA ASP A 75 -2.94 -12.06 5.46
C ASP A 75 -4.10 -11.74 4.52
N ASP A 76 -4.69 -10.58 4.67
CA ASP A 76 -5.87 -10.19 3.88
C ASP A 76 -5.52 -9.62 2.51
N VAL A 77 -4.25 -9.56 2.16
CA VAL A 77 -3.78 -9.00 0.90
C VAL A 77 -3.55 -10.10 -0.12
N GLU A 78 -4.20 -9.99 -1.26
CA GLU A 78 -4.00 -10.92 -2.39
C GLU A 78 -2.78 -10.52 -3.20
N SER A 79 -2.66 -9.25 -3.54
CA SER A 79 -1.53 -8.77 -4.34
C SER A 79 -1.26 -7.30 -4.07
N VAL A 80 -0.04 -6.90 -4.36
CA VAL A 80 0.40 -5.51 -4.24
C VAL A 80 1.13 -5.13 -5.52
N ALA A 81 0.78 -3.99 -6.07
CA ALA A 81 1.47 -3.47 -7.26
C ALA A 81 1.78 -1.99 -7.03
N VAL A 82 2.88 -1.54 -7.62
CA VAL A 82 3.21 -0.11 -7.62
C VAL A 82 2.59 0.51 -8.86
N GLU A 83 1.70 1.48 -8.65
CA GLU A 83 1.01 2.15 -9.76
C GLU A 83 1.78 3.35 -10.27
N ASN A 84 2.37 4.11 -9.35
CA ASN A 84 3.07 5.33 -9.72
C ASN A 84 4.10 5.67 -8.64
N VAL A 85 5.24 6.17 -9.07
CA VAL A 85 6.31 6.58 -8.17
C VAL A 85 6.80 7.95 -8.61
N GLY A 86 6.90 8.87 -7.68
CA GLY A 86 7.42 10.19 -7.96
C GLY A 86 8.17 10.75 -6.77
N ARG A 87 9.01 11.71 -7.04
CA ARG A 87 9.75 12.39 -5.98
C ARG A 87 8.94 13.55 -5.44
N VAL A 88 9.08 13.77 -4.20
CA VAL A 88 8.39 14.85 -3.50
C VAL A 88 9.39 15.99 -3.18
#